data_a619c10b1d92c65b64cffa2db01b1832
#
_entry.id   a619c10b1d92c65b64cffa2db01b1832
#
_cell.length_a   1.000
_cell.length_b   1.000
_cell.length_c   1.000
_cell.angle_alpha   90.00
_cell.angle_beta   90.00
_cell.angle_gamma   90.00
#
_symmetry.space_group_name_H-M   'P 1'
#
loop_
_entity.id
_entity.type
_entity.pdbx_description
1 polymer ?
#
loop_
_entity_poly.entity_id
_entity_poly.type
_entity_poly.pdbx_seq_one_letter_code
_entity_poly.pdbx_strand_id
1 'polypeptide(L)'
;MPQKDIGYLIKNINDKLKVKADADLKHSNLTLAQSRVLAFLDSKGGQATQKEIEVYLEVSHPTVVGIISRMEQNGHLRCWVDETDKRNKVVALTEQAKAMGEEMEQRILANEKMLLASLSEADIKKLKQMLLIIYNNLE
;
A
#
# COMPACT_ATOMS: atom_id res chain seq x y z
N MET A 1 -25.57 25.98 6.15
CA MET A 1 -24.73 24.87 5.69
C MET A 1 -23.98 24.29 6.88
N PRO A 2 -24.05 22.99 7.08
CA PRO A 2 -23.20 22.38 8.11
C PRO A 2 -21.73 22.56 7.75
N GLN A 3 -20.92 22.87 8.75
CA GLN A 3 -19.47 22.95 8.57
C GLN A 3 -18.92 21.55 8.27
N LYS A 4 -17.88 21.51 7.45
CA LYS A 4 -17.16 20.28 7.18
C LYS A 4 -16.28 19.94 8.36
N ASP A 5 -16.64 18.92 9.09
CA ASP A 5 -15.85 18.44 10.22
C ASP A 5 -14.62 17.64 9.72
N ILE A 6 -13.75 17.27 10.65
CA ILE A 6 -12.52 16.55 10.33
C ILE A 6 -12.82 15.21 9.67
N GLY A 7 -13.79 14.45 10.20
CA GLY A 7 -14.18 13.15 9.62
C GLY A 7 -14.67 13.27 8.19
N TYR A 8 -15.47 14.31 7.91
CA TYR A 8 -15.95 14.59 6.55
C TYR A 8 -14.80 14.93 5.59
N LEU A 9 -13.84 15.73 6.05
CA LEU A 9 -12.65 16.06 5.25
C LEU A 9 -11.81 14.83 4.96
N ILE A 10 -11.59 13.98 5.96
CA ILE A 10 -10.84 12.72 5.78
C ILE A 10 -11.54 11.85 4.74
N LYS A 11 -12.87 11.68 4.85
CA LYS A 11 -13.66 10.91 3.90
C LYS A 11 -13.50 11.44 2.48
N ASN A 12 -13.65 12.75 2.29
CA ASN A 12 -13.56 13.36 0.96
C ASN A 12 -12.16 13.26 0.35
N ILE A 13 -11.13 13.43 1.18
CA ILE A 13 -9.75 13.25 0.75
C ILE A 13 -9.54 11.81 0.28
N ASN A 14 -10.00 10.84 1.07
CA ASN A 14 -9.89 9.43 0.72
C ASN A 14 -10.61 9.10 -0.59
N ASP A 15 -11.82 9.63 -0.78
CA ASP A 15 -12.59 9.44 -2.01
C ASP A 15 -11.84 9.97 -3.23
N LYS A 16 -11.26 11.17 -3.12
CA LYS A 16 -10.46 11.77 -4.21
C LYS A 16 -9.20 10.96 -4.51
N LEU A 17 -8.54 10.46 -3.47
CA LEU A 17 -7.36 9.61 -3.65
C LEU A 17 -7.70 8.30 -4.35
N LYS A 18 -8.85 7.71 -4.06
CA LYS A 18 -9.32 6.49 -4.74
C LYS A 18 -9.57 6.74 -6.22
N VAL A 19 -10.24 7.84 -6.56
CA VAL A 19 -10.49 8.20 -7.97
C VAL A 19 -9.16 8.37 -8.71
N LYS A 20 -8.20 9.06 -8.11
CA LYS A 20 -6.88 9.24 -8.70
C LYS A 20 -6.14 7.91 -8.87
N ALA A 21 -6.18 7.04 -7.87
CA ALA A 21 -5.53 5.74 -7.92
C ALA A 21 -6.13 4.87 -9.04
N ASP A 22 -7.45 4.86 -9.17
CA ASP A 22 -8.14 4.11 -10.23
C ASP A 22 -7.74 4.63 -11.61
N ALA A 23 -7.64 5.95 -11.79
CA ALA A 23 -7.21 6.55 -13.04
C ALA A 23 -5.76 6.17 -13.37
N ASP A 24 -4.86 6.25 -12.37
CA ASP A 24 -3.44 5.91 -12.54
C ASP A 24 -3.23 4.44 -12.89
N LEU A 25 -4.09 3.55 -12.38
CA LEU A 25 -3.97 2.10 -12.56
C LEU A 25 -4.80 1.55 -13.72
N LYS A 26 -5.56 2.40 -14.41
CA LYS A 26 -6.54 1.97 -15.42
C LYS A 26 -5.98 1.03 -16.49
N HIS A 27 -4.73 1.23 -16.90
CA HIS A 27 -4.10 0.43 -17.97
C HIS A 27 -3.16 -0.64 -17.46
N SER A 28 -3.02 -0.82 -16.15
CA SER A 28 -2.06 -1.75 -15.56
C SER A 28 -2.67 -3.11 -15.22
N ASN A 29 -3.99 -3.24 -15.21
CA ASN A 29 -4.73 -4.41 -14.70
C ASN A 29 -4.41 -4.74 -13.25
N LEU A 30 -4.00 -3.73 -12.48
CA LEU A 30 -3.71 -3.87 -11.06
C LEU A 30 -4.78 -3.17 -10.23
N THR A 31 -5.15 -3.79 -9.11
CA THR A 31 -5.93 -3.11 -8.07
C THR A 31 -4.99 -2.25 -7.23
N LEU A 32 -5.56 -1.32 -6.47
CA LEU A 32 -4.77 -0.51 -5.53
C LEU A 32 -4.01 -1.38 -4.53
N ALA A 33 -4.67 -2.41 -3.97
CA ALA A 33 -4.03 -3.32 -3.03
C ALA A 33 -2.85 -4.07 -3.66
N GLN A 34 -3.01 -4.54 -4.90
CA GLN A 34 -1.94 -5.21 -5.63
C GLN A 34 -0.76 -4.27 -5.90
N SER A 35 -1.03 -3.03 -6.30
CA SER A 35 0.02 -2.02 -6.51
C SER A 35 0.80 -1.73 -5.23
N ARG A 36 0.11 -1.70 -4.09
CA ARG A 36 0.74 -1.51 -2.77
C ARG A 36 1.62 -2.69 -2.39
N VAL A 37 1.21 -3.91 -2.69
CA VAL A 37 2.05 -5.11 -2.45
C VAL A 37 3.33 -5.03 -3.28
N LEU A 38 3.21 -4.69 -4.56
CA LEU A 38 4.39 -4.55 -5.43
C LEU A 38 5.36 -3.49 -4.90
N ALA A 39 4.85 -2.32 -4.54
CA ALA A 39 5.68 -1.24 -4.01
C ALA A 39 6.32 -1.61 -2.66
N PHE A 40 5.56 -2.27 -1.79
CA PHE A 40 6.07 -2.71 -0.49
C PHE A 40 7.23 -3.70 -0.65
N LEU A 41 7.06 -4.69 -1.52
CA LEU A 41 8.11 -5.67 -1.78
C LEU A 41 9.35 -5.00 -2.38
N ASP A 42 9.16 -4.08 -3.32
CA ASP A 42 10.28 -3.32 -3.87
C ASP A 42 11.05 -2.58 -2.77
N SER A 43 10.34 -1.93 -1.86
CA SER A 43 10.94 -1.20 -0.73
C SER A 43 11.71 -2.11 0.23
N LYS A 44 11.41 -3.41 0.23
CA LYS A 44 12.05 -4.44 1.08
C LYS A 44 13.15 -5.23 0.34
N GLY A 45 13.60 -4.74 -0.79
CA GLY A 45 14.63 -5.43 -1.57
C GLY A 45 14.09 -6.57 -2.42
N GLY A 46 12.80 -6.66 -2.62
CA GLY A 46 12.15 -7.61 -3.52
C GLY A 46 11.44 -8.78 -2.85
N GLN A 47 11.55 -8.94 -1.54
CA GLN A 47 10.85 -10.00 -0.83
C GLN A 47 10.52 -9.63 0.61
N ALA A 48 9.49 -10.27 1.13
CA ALA A 48 9.04 -10.13 2.51
C ALA A 48 8.23 -11.35 2.89
N THR A 49 7.90 -11.51 4.18
CA THR A 49 6.98 -12.56 4.59
C THR A 49 5.53 -12.13 4.34
N GLN A 50 4.65 -13.11 4.18
CA GLN A 50 3.22 -12.84 4.06
C GLN A 50 2.70 -12.07 5.27
N LYS A 51 3.20 -12.38 6.46
CA LYS A 51 2.82 -11.69 7.69
C LYS A 51 3.20 -10.20 7.66
N GLU A 52 4.38 -9.87 7.15
CA GLU A 52 4.79 -8.48 6.99
C GLU A 52 3.86 -7.72 6.04
N ILE A 53 3.41 -8.39 4.97
CA ILE A 53 2.45 -7.80 4.02
C ILE A 53 1.10 -7.58 4.71
N GLU A 54 0.64 -8.54 5.53
CA GLU A 54 -0.61 -8.40 6.29
C GLU A 54 -0.56 -7.19 7.22
N VAL A 55 0.53 -7.03 7.96
CA VAL A 55 0.73 -5.89 8.86
C VAL A 55 0.71 -4.57 8.08
N TYR A 56 1.41 -4.53 6.94
CA TYR A 56 1.48 -3.33 6.13
C TYR A 56 0.11 -2.93 5.55
N LEU A 57 -0.63 -3.90 5.00
CA LEU A 57 -1.93 -3.62 4.38
C LEU A 57 -3.04 -3.40 5.40
N GLU A 58 -2.89 -3.91 6.63
CA GLU A 58 -3.91 -3.83 7.69
C GLU A 58 -5.27 -4.40 7.26
N VAL A 59 -5.22 -5.51 6.52
CA VAL A 59 -6.43 -6.25 6.12
C VAL A 59 -6.36 -7.68 6.66
N SER A 60 -7.47 -8.40 6.62
CA SER A 60 -7.56 -9.74 7.20
C SER A 60 -6.63 -10.74 6.49
N HIS A 61 -6.22 -11.77 7.23
CA HIS A 61 -5.41 -12.85 6.69
C HIS A 61 -6.03 -13.47 5.42
N PRO A 62 -7.31 -13.85 5.39
CA PRO A 62 -7.92 -14.41 4.17
C PRO A 62 -7.86 -13.45 2.98
N THR A 63 -8.01 -12.15 3.20
CA THR A 63 -7.93 -11.14 2.14
C THR A 63 -6.52 -11.11 1.54
N VAL A 64 -5.49 -11.11 2.39
CA VAL A 64 -4.09 -11.11 1.93
C VAL A 64 -3.77 -12.39 1.17
N VAL A 65 -4.20 -13.54 1.68
CA VAL A 65 -4.03 -14.84 0.98
C VAL A 65 -4.61 -14.76 -0.43
N GLY A 66 -5.80 -14.20 -0.57
CA GLY A 66 -6.45 -14.04 -1.89
C GLY A 66 -5.68 -13.11 -2.83
N ILE A 67 -5.21 -11.98 -2.31
CA ILE A 67 -4.42 -11.02 -3.10
C ILE A 67 -3.14 -11.67 -3.62
N ILE A 68 -2.38 -12.29 -2.71
CA ILE A 68 -1.10 -12.92 -3.05
C ILE A 68 -1.30 -14.08 -4.03
N SER A 69 -2.34 -14.91 -3.83
CA SER A 69 -2.65 -16.03 -4.71
C SER A 69 -2.91 -15.55 -6.15
N ARG A 70 -3.72 -14.50 -6.31
CA ARG A 70 -4.00 -13.95 -7.65
C ARG A 70 -2.76 -13.36 -8.29
N MET A 71 -1.93 -12.67 -7.54
CA MET A 71 -0.70 -12.08 -8.04
C MET A 71 0.31 -13.17 -8.43
N GLU A 72 0.34 -14.28 -7.70
CA GLU A 72 1.16 -15.43 -8.05
C GLU A 72 0.68 -16.06 -9.35
N GLN A 73 -0.63 -16.25 -9.50
CA GLN A 73 -1.23 -16.76 -10.74
C GLN A 73 -0.94 -15.86 -11.93
N ASN A 74 -0.91 -14.54 -11.72
CA ASN A 74 -0.63 -13.57 -12.78
C ASN A 74 0.87 -13.44 -13.09
N GLY A 75 1.73 -14.16 -12.37
CA GLY A 75 3.16 -14.14 -12.62
C GLY A 75 3.91 -12.96 -11.99
N HIS A 76 3.27 -12.22 -11.08
CA HIS A 76 3.91 -11.09 -10.40
C HIS A 76 4.70 -11.51 -9.17
N LEU A 77 4.28 -12.57 -8.52
CA LEU A 77 4.88 -13.05 -7.28
C LEU A 77 5.22 -14.53 -7.37
N ARG A 78 6.23 -14.94 -6.62
CA ARG A 78 6.49 -16.34 -6.30
C ARG A 78 6.55 -16.47 -4.79
N CYS A 79 6.06 -17.59 -4.29
CA CYS A 79 5.93 -17.83 -2.87
C CYS A 79 6.53 -19.19 -2.50
N TRP A 80 7.09 -19.27 -1.31
CA TRP A 80 7.59 -20.53 -0.76
C TRP A 80 7.56 -20.48 0.77
N VAL A 81 7.64 -21.63 1.39
CA VAL A 81 7.72 -21.74 2.85
C VAL A 81 9.19 -21.65 3.25
N ASP A 82 9.47 -20.85 4.27
CA ASP A 82 10.82 -20.70 4.81
C ASP A 82 11.30 -22.04 5.39
N GLU A 83 12.45 -22.54 4.94
CA GLU A 83 13.01 -23.82 5.40
C GLU A 83 13.38 -23.79 6.88
N THR A 84 13.80 -22.62 7.39
CA THR A 84 14.22 -22.46 8.79
C THR A 84 13.03 -22.25 9.72
N ASP A 85 11.93 -21.68 9.23
CA ASP A 85 10.71 -21.50 10.00
C ASP A 85 9.49 -21.71 9.10
N LYS A 86 8.94 -22.91 9.14
CA LYS A 86 7.82 -23.33 8.29
C LYS A 86 6.53 -22.57 8.53
N ARG A 87 6.47 -21.75 9.58
CA ARG A 87 5.33 -20.88 9.84
C ARG A 87 5.36 -19.62 8.96
N ASN A 88 6.50 -19.30 8.38
CA ASN A 88 6.67 -18.13 7.53
C ASN A 88 6.57 -18.51 6.06
N LYS A 89 5.63 -17.89 5.38
CA LYS A 89 5.55 -17.92 3.92
C LYS A 89 6.29 -16.71 3.37
N VAL A 90 7.29 -16.94 2.51
CA VAL A 90 8.05 -15.89 1.86
C VAL A 90 7.38 -15.54 0.53
N VAL A 91 7.28 -14.26 0.25
CA VAL A 91 6.67 -13.71 -0.97
C VAL A 91 7.72 -12.84 -1.63
N ALA A 92 7.98 -13.07 -2.91
CA ALA A 92 9.00 -12.33 -3.65
C ALA A 92 8.47 -11.88 -5.00
N LEU A 93 8.97 -10.73 -5.47
CA LEU A 93 8.72 -10.27 -6.83
C LEU A 93 9.40 -11.23 -7.82
N THR A 94 8.69 -11.57 -8.88
CA THR A 94 9.32 -12.26 -10.01
C THR A 94 10.21 -11.28 -10.78
N GLU A 95 11.11 -11.79 -11.63
CA GLU A 95 11.95 -10.93 -12.47
C GLU A 95 11.10 -9.97 -13.30
N GLN A 96 10.00 -10.47 -13.90
CA GLN A 96 9.12 -9.63 -14.71
C GLN A 96 8.40 -8.55 -13.91
N ALA A 97 8.22 -8.75 -12.61
CA ALA A 97 7.50 -7.80 -11.75
C ALA A 97 8.40 -6.75 -11.08
N LYS A 98 9.70 -6.90 -11.15
CA LYS A 98 10.64 -5.96 -10.50
C LYS A 98 10.47 -4.53 -11.00
N ALA A 99 10.37 -4.33 -12.29
CA ALA A 99 10.15 -3.01 -12.86
C ALA A 99 8.80 -2.43 -12.46
N MET A 100 7.77 -3.28 -12.36
CA MET A 100 6.43 -2.86 -11.88
C MET A 100 6.47 -2.41 -10.43
N GLY A 101 7.19 -3.13 -9.57
CA GLY A 101 7.36 -2.77 -8.17
C GLY A 101 8.03 -1.42 -8.01
N GLU A 102 9.09 -1.18 -8.74
CA GLU A 102 9.81 0.09 -8.74
C GLU A 102 8.90 1.23 -9.23
N GLU A 103 8.17 1.02 -10.31
CA GLU A 103 7.22 2.02 -10.84
C GLU A 103 6.13 2.35 -9.83
N MET A 104 5.56 1.34 -9.16
CA MET A 104 4.50 1.56 -8.16
C MET A 104 5.03 2.31 -6.94
N GLU A 105 6.24 2.00 -6.49
CA GLU A 105 6.87 2.74 -5.40
C GLU A 105 7.07 4.21 -5.76
N GLN A 106 7.55 4.48 -6.97
CA GLN A 106 7.71 5.87 -7.45
C GLN A 106 6.39 6.62 -7.54
N ARG A 107 5.32 5.95 -7.98
CA ARG A 107 3.97 6.55 -8.03
C ARG A 107 3.45 6.90 -6.64
N ILE A 108 3.63 6.01 -5.67
CA ILE A 108 3.22 6.26 -4.28
C ILE A 108 3.95 7.48 -3.73
N LEU A 109 5.27 7.56 -3.93
CA LEU A 109 6.06 8.70 -3.48
C LEU A 109 5.63 10.00 -4.16
N ALA A 110 5.38 9.97 -5.46
CA ALA A 110 4.93 11.14 -6.22
C ALA A 110 3.54 11.61 -5.76
N ASN A 111 2.63 10.68 -5.49
CA ASN A 111 1.29 11.00 -5.00
C ASN A 111 1.34 11.60 -3.59
N GLU A 112 2.19 11.08 -2.73
CA GLU A 112 2.40 11.62 -1.38
C GLU A 112 2.91 13.06 -1.46
N LYS A 113 3.90 13.31 -2.31
CA LYS A 113 4.47 14.64 -2.53
C LYS A 113 3.41 15.61 -3.05
N MET A 114 2.57 15.17 -3.99
CA MET A 114 1.50 15.99 -4.52
C MET A 114 0.44 16.30 -3.44
N LEU A 115 0.06 15.30 -2.68
CA LEU A 115 -0.92 15.43 -1.59
C LEU A 115 -0.50 16.47 -0.57
N LEU A 116 0.79 16.52 -0.26
CA LEU A 116 1.35 17.37 0.78
C LEU A 116 1.97 18.67 0.25
N ALA A 117 1.73 18.98 -1.02
CA ALA A 117 2.23 20.21 -1.63
C ALA A 117 1.79 21.43 -0.80
N SER A 118 2.65 22.41 -0.69
CA SER A 118 2.43 23.65 0.08
C SER A 118 2.53 23.51 1.60
N LEU A 119 2.81 22.30 2.11
CA LEU A 119 3.10 22.11 3.52
C LEU A 119 4.62 22.06 3.73
N SER A 120 5.09 22.70 4.82
CA SER A 120 6.49 22.61 5.20
C SER A 120 6.81 21.22 5.79
N GLU A 121 8.11 20.87 5.85
CA GLU A 121 8.53 19.62 6.48
C GLU A 121 8.06 19.54 7.94
N ALA A 122 8.09 20.64 8.67
CA ALA A 122 7.61 20.70 10.04
C ALA A 122 6.11 20.44 10.12
N ASP A 123 5.33 21.02 9.20
CA ASP A 123 3.88 20.81 9.11
C ASP A 123 3.55 19.35 8.79
N ILE A 124 4.27 18.74 7.87
CA ILE A 124 4.08 17.34 7.48
C ILE A 124 4.32 16.43 8.67
N LYS A 125 5.41 16.64 9.41
CA LYS A 125 5.73 15.85 10.59
C LYS A 125 4.63 15.98 11.64
N LYS A 126 4.15 17.19 11.88
CA LYS A 126 3.09 17.46 12.86
C LYS A 126 1.77 16.83 12.43
N LEU A 127 1.43 16.95 11.14
CA LEU A 127 0.22 16.35 10.58
C LEU A 127 0.24 14.83 10.75
N LYS A 128 1.37 14.20 10.45
CA LYS A 128 1.51 12.74 10.61
C LYS A 128 1.31 12.32 12.06
N GLN A 129 1.89 13.06 13.02
CA GLN A 129 1.70 12.77 14.44
C GLN A 129 0.23 12.90 14.85
N MET A 130 -0.46 13.94 14.39
CA MET A 130 -1.87 14.16 14.68
C MET A 130 -2.75 13.07 14.06
N LEU A 131 -2.48 12.67 12.83
CA LEU A 131 -3.22 11.59 12.18
C LEU A 131 -3.05 10.26 12.92
N LEU A 132 -1.87 9.97 13.44
CA LEU A 132 -1.63 8.76 14.23
C LEU A 132 -2.41 8.77 15.54
N ILE A 133 -2.54 9.93 16.18
CA ILE A 133 -3.37 10.08 17.38
C ILE A 133 -4.83 9.77 17.04
N ILE A 134 -5.33 10.35 15.96
CA ILE A 134 -6.71 10.11 15.50
C ILE A 134 -6.92 8.63 15.20
N TYR A 135 -5.98 8.01 14.49
CA TYR A 135 -6.02 6.60 14.15
C TYR A 135 -6.14 5.73 15.41
N ASN A 136 -5.32 6.01 16.42
CA ASN A 136 -5.33 5.24 17.65
C ASN A 136 -6.61 5.44 18.49
N ASN A 137 -7.31 6.55 18.30
CA ASN A 137 -8.58 6.79 18.97
C ASN A 137 -9.72 5.88 18.46
N LEU A 138 -9.53 5.25 17.31
CA LEU A 138 -10.55 4.45 16.63
C LEU A 138 -10.44 2.95 16.90
N GLU A 139 -9.59 2.54 17.81
CA GLU A 139 -9.45 1.12 18.21
C GLU A 139 -10.56 0.69 19.15
#